data_c29b5d1b747bdf11632980d3e58e986d
#
_entry.id   c29b5d1b747bdf11632980d3e58e986d
#
_cell.length_a   1.000
_cell.length_b   1.000
_cell.length_c   1.000
_cell.angle_alpha   90.00
_cell.angle_beta   90.00
_cell.angle_gamma   90.00
#
_symmetry.space_group_name_H-M   'P 1'
#
loop_
_entity.id
_entity.type
_entity.pdbx_description
1 polymer ?
#
loop_
_entity_poly.entity_id
_entity_poly.type
_entity_poly.pdbx_seq_one_letter_code
_entity_poly.pdbx_strand_id
1 'polypeptide(L)'
;LARYMVDGDKDFMLDMTKDLETEYQRWERTNRLKNGLYWQGDVQDGMEESISGGRNKKYARPTINSYMYGNAKALSIMGILSGDEGMAMRYGMRADTLKSLVENDLWNTRHQFFETMRTDSSANVREAIGYIPWYFNLPDTTKKYEVAWKEIMDEKGFSAPYGLTTAERRHPEFRTRGVGKCEWDGAI
;
A
#
# COMPACT_ATOMS: atom_id res chain seq x y z
N LEU A 1 16.80 -0.87 2.01
CA LEU A 1 16.95 -2.33 1.95
C LEU A 1 17.31 -2.82 0.55
N ALA A 2 16.56 -2.42 -0.50
CA ALA A 2 16.85 -2.87 -1.88
C ALA A 2 18.29 -2.55 -2.32
N ARG A 3 18.81 -1.37 -2.04
CA ARG A 3 20.21 -1.02 -2.30
C ARG A 3 21.17 -1.98 -1.59
N TYR A 4 20.97 -2.22 -0.30
CA TYR A 4 21.80 -3.16 0.47
C TYR A 4 21.78 -4.58 -0.12
N MET A 5 20.64 -5.03 -0.63
CA MET A 5 20.53 -6.35 -1.28
C MET A 5 21.34 -6.45 -2.57
N VAL A 6 21.67 -5.31 -3.20
CA VAL A 6 22.44 -5.23 -4.43
C VAL A 6 23.93 -5.04 -4.17
N ASP A 7 24.30 -4.08 -3.32
CA ASP A 7 25.70 -3.65 -3.13
C ASP A 7 26.34 -4.14 -1.81
N GLY A 8 25.52 -4.64 -0.86
CA GLY A 8 26.00 -5.11 0.44
C GLY A 8 26.48 -4.00 1.38
N ASP A 9 26.23 -2.73 1.04
CA ASP A 9 26.68 -1.58 1.84
C ASP A 9 25.90 -1.49 3.15
N LYS A 10 26.38 -2.24 4.14
CA LYS A 10 25.81 -2.29 5.49
C LYS A 10 25.89 -0.96 6.21
N ASP A 11 27.00 -0.26 6.09
CA ASP A 11 27.25 0.98 6.84
C ASP A 11 26.27 2.06 6.39
N PHE A 12 26.10 2.26 5.09
CA PHE A 12 25.09 3.16 4.56
C PHE A 12 23.67 2.79 5.05
N MET A 13 23.33 1.51 5.08
CA MET A 13 22.02 1.08 5.55
C MET A 13 21.81 1.38 7.03
N LEU A 14 22.83 1.16 7.87
CA LEU A 14 22.76 1.42 9.31
C LEU A 14 22.71 2.91 9.62
N ASP A 15 23.40 3.75 8.86
CA ASP A 15 23.35 5.21 9.01
C ASP A 15 21.92 5.77 8.83
N MET A 16 21.12 5.15 7.98
CA MET A 16 19.72 5.55 7.74
C MET A 16 18.75 5.11 8.85
N THR A 17 19.18 4.26 9.78
CA THR A 17 18.28 3.61 10.75
C THR A 17 17.51 4.60 11.60
N LYS A 18 18.22 5.58 12.17
CA LYS A 18 17.61 6.58 13.07
C LYS A 18 16.58 7.45 12.37
N ASP A 19 16.86 7.86 11.15
CA ASP A 19 15.95 8.71 10.37
C ASP A 19 14.70 7.94 9.97
N LEU A 20 14.87 6.70 9.48
CA LEU A 20 13.77 5.83 9.11
C LEU A 20 12.89 5.47 10.33
N GLU A 21 13.49 5.19 11.48
CA GLU A 21 12.75 4.92 12.72
C GLU A 21 11.96 6.15 13.18
N THR A 22 12.58 7.33 13.13
CA THR A 22 11.93 8.59 13.49
C THR A 22 10.73 8.88 12.61
N GLU A 23 10.87 8.69 11.31
CA GLU A 23 9.79 8.87 10.35
C GLU A 23 8.68 7.83 10.53
N TYR A 24 9.02 6.56 10.75
CA TYR A 24 8.06 5.51 11.05
C TYR A 24 7.22 5.87 12.28
N GLN A 25 7.86 6.27 13.37
CA GLN A 25 7.19 6.67 14.61
C GLN A 25 6.32 7.92 14.43
N ARG A 26 6.72 8.86 13.54
CA ARG A 26 5.89 10.02 13.19
C ARG A 26 4.58 9.57 12.56
N TRP A 27 4.63 8.67 11.58
CA TRP A 27 3.44 8.10 10.96
C TRP A 27 2.54 7.35 11.96
N GLU A 28 3.13 6.61 12.88
CA GLU A 28 2.36 5.94 13.93
C GLU A 28 1.58 6.93 14.82
N ARG A 29 2.19 8.03 15.19
CA ARG A 29 1.52 9.04 16.03
C ARG A 29 0.43 9.82 15.30
N THR A 30 0.62 10.07 14.00
CA THR A 30 -0.24 11.01 13.25
C THR A 30 -1.29 10.34 12.38
N ASN A 31 -0.99 9.13 11.86
CA ASN A 31 -1.79 8.51 10.80
C ASN A 31 -2.35 7.13 11.16
N ARG A 32 -2.08 6.62 12.35
CA ARG A 32 -2.61 5.32 12.76
C ARG A 32 -4.08 5.42 13.13
N LEU A 33 -4.89 4.53 12.57
CA LEU A 33 -6.30 4.37 12.89
C LEU A 33 -6.51 3.47 14.13
N LYS A 34 -7.71 3.49 14.70
CA LYS A 34 -8.05 2.68 15.87
C LYS A 34 -7.93 1.17 15.62
N ASN A 35 -8.18 0.71 14.41
CA ASN A 35 -8.03 -0.69 14.00
C ASN A 35 -6.56 -1.11 13.73
N GLY A 36 -5.61 -0.19 13.82
CA GLY A 36 -4.19 -0.46 13.63
C GLY A 36 -3.67 -0.21 12.23
N LEU A 37 -4.52 -0.03 11.23
CA LEU A 37 -4.13 0.42 9.89
C LEU A 37 -3.73 1.90 9.89
N TYR A 38 -3.13 2.34 8.80
CA TYR A 38 -2.75 3.74 8.59
C TYR A 38 -3.65 4.38 7.54
N TRP A 39 -4.02 5.63 7.79
CA TRP A 39 -4.75 6.43 6.82
C TRP A 39 -3.81 7.30 5.98
N GLN A 40 -4.24 7.55 4.76
CA GLN A 40 -3.59 8.49 3.84
C GLN A 40 -4.66 9.13 2.95
N GLY A 41 -4.46 10.40 2.56
CA GLY A 41 -5.25 11.01 1.50
C GLY A 41 -4.79 10.53 0.13
N ASP A 42 -5.69 10.51 -0.84
CA ASP A 42 -5.39 10.10 -2.21
C ASP A 42 -4.34 10.99 -2.90
N VAL A 43 -4.29 12.27 -2.60
CA VAL A 43 -3.24 13.18 -3.08
C VAL A 43 -1.83 12.70 -2.72
N GLN A 44 -1.67 12.02 -1.61
CA GLN A 44 -0.38 11.48 -1.17
C GLN A 44 0.02 10.20 -1.92
N ASP A 45 -0.92 9.56 -2.62
CA ASP A 45 -0.64 8.48 -3.57
C ASP A 45 -0.23 9.00 -4.96
N GLY A 46 -0.23 10.31 -5.16
CA GLY A 46 -0.09 10.92 -6.48
C GLY A 46 -1.34 10.78 -7.35
N MET A 47 -2.49 10.50 -6.74
CA MET A 47 -3.78 10.30 -7.42
C MET A 47 -4.77 11.44 -7.14
N GLU A 48 -4.33 12.57 -6.66
CA GLU A 48 -5.02 13.76 -6.17
C GLU A 48 -6.51 13.61 -5.83
N GLU A 49 -7.32 13.12 -6.75
CA GLU A 49 -8.71 12.69 -6.53
C GLU A 49 -8.92 11.36 -7.23
N SER A 50 -9.28 10.33 -6.48
CA SER A 50 -9.55 8.98 -6.96
C SER A 50 -10.96 8.54 -6.61
N ILE A 51 -11.49 7.53 -7.30
CA ILE A 51 -12.85 7.01 -7.03
C ILE A 51 -12.98 6.57 -5.58
N SER A 52 -11.96 5.90 -5.03
CA SER A 52 -11.97 5.41 -3.65
C SER A 52 -11.71 6.50 -2.61
N GLY A 53 -11.14 7.62 -3.03
CA GLY A 53 -10.53 8.59 -2.15
C GLY A 53 -11.37 9.83 -1.85
N GLY A 54 -10.67 10.93 -1.75
CA GLY A 54 -11.17 12.28 -1.45
C GLY A 54 -10.10 13.05 -0.68
N ARG A 55 -9.65 14.18 -1.21
CA ARG A 55 -8.47 14.96 -0.77
C ARG A 55 -8.29 15.09 0.75
N ASN A 56 -9.37 15.20 1.48
CA ASN A 56 -9.36 15.42 2.92
C ASN A 56 -9.88 14.22 3.73
N LYS A 57 -10.00 13.05 3.11
CA LYS A 57 -10.52 11.85 3.77
C LYS A 57 -9.39 11.00 4.35
N LYS A 58 -9.60 10.51 5.56
CA LYS A 58 -8.67 9.66 6.29
C LYS A 58 -9.05 8.20 6.09
N TYR A 59 -8.70 7.66 4.93
CA TYR A 59 -9.03 6.28 4.57
C TYR A 59 -7.81 5.37 4.67
N ALA A 60 -8.04 4.09 5.04
CA ALA A 60 -6.99 3.10 5.01
C ALA A 60 -6.76 2.64 3.57
N ARG A 61 -5.64 3.04 2.99
CA ARG A 61 -5.30 2.74 1.60
C ARG A 61 -4.27 1.62 1.51
N PRO A 62 -4.35 0.75 0.51
CA PRO A 62 -3.34 -0.31 0.28
C PRO A 62 -1.92 0.24 0.23
N THR A 63 -1.72 1.41 -0.36
CA THR A 63 -0.44 2.09 -0.55
C THR A 63 0.27 2.31 0.78
N ILE A 64 -0.28 3.17 1.64
CA ILE A 64 0.38 3.55 2.89
C ILE A 64 0.60 2.35 3.81
N ASN A 65 -0.35 1.42 3.86
CA ASN A 65 -0.23 0.24 4.71
C ASN A 65 0.87 -0.70 4.22
N SER A 66 1.08 -0.81 2.90
CA SER A 66 2.19 -1.55 2.31
C SER A 66 3.54 -0.86 2.56
N TYR A 67 3.61 0.46 2.44
CA TYR A 67 4.83 1.23 2.79
C TYR A 67 5.19 1.08 4.27
N MET A 68 4.22 1.18 5.17
CA MET A 68 4.47 0.99 6.60
C MET A 68 4.91 -0.45 6.91
N TYR A 69 4.35 -1.45 6.24
CA TYR A 69 4.83 -2.83 6.33
C TYR A 69 6.28 -2.95 5.85
N GLY A 70 6.60 -2.43 4.67
CA GLY A 70 7.94 -2.48 4.08
C GLY A 70 8.98 -1.77 4.97
N ASN A 71 8.63 -0.62 5.52
CA ASN A 71 9.49 0.12 6.45
C ASN A 71 9.72 -0.65 7.75
N ALA A 72 8.69 -1.29 8.31
CA ALA A 72 8.83 -2.13 9.50
C ALA A 72 9.74 -3.35 9.23
N LYS A 73 9.59 -4.01 8.08
CA LYS A 73 10.51 -5.08 7.65
C LYS A 73 11.95 -4.60 7.53
N ALA A 74 12.18 -3.42 6.93
CA ALA A 74 13.50 -2.83 6.81
C ALA A 74 14.12 -2.54 8.18
N LEU A 75 13.36 -1.90 9.10
CA LEU A 75 13.82 -1.62 10.46
C LEU A 75 14.12 -2.90 11.25
N SER A 76 13.32 -3.95 11.10
CA SER A 76 13.60 -5.26 11.70
C SER A 76 14.93 -5.84 11.21
N ILE A 77 15.21 -5.77 9.91
CA ILE A 77 16.48 -6.24 9.33
C ILE A 77 17.65 -5.36 9.79
N MET A 78 17.48 -4.05 9.87
CA MET A 78 18.48 -3.14 10.41
C MET A 78 18.82 -3.49 11.87
N GLY A 79 17.83 -3.83 12.68
CA GLY A 79 18.03 -4.34 14.05
C GLY A 79 18.86 -5.62 14.09
N ILE A 80 18.57 -6.59 13.21
CA ILE A 80 19.38 -7.82 13.09
C ILE A 80 20.82 -7.49 12.71
N LEU A 81 21.04 -6.65 11.71
CA LEU A 81 22.35 -6.29 11.19
C LEU A 81 23.19 -5.48 12.19
N SER A 82 22.56 -4.67 13.03
CA SER A 82 23.23 -3.89 14.09
C SER A 82 23.43 -4.67 15.39
N GLY A 83 22.76 -5.83 15.56
CA GLY A 83 22.73 -6.58 16.81
C GLY A 83 21.73 -6.02 17.85
N ASP A 84 20.82 -5.13 17.45
CA ASP A 84 19.73 -4.65 18.30
C ASP A 84 18.52 -5.59 18.20
N GLU A 85 18.53 -6.65 19.03
CA GLU A 85 17.45 -7.64 19.08
C GLU A 85 16.10 -7.02 19.46
N GLY A 86 16.11 -6.00 20.32
CA GLY A 86 14.90 -5.29 20.73
C GLY A 86 14.23 -4.58 19.56
N MET A 87 15.00 -3.90 18.74
CA MET A 87 14.55 -3.27 17.52
C MET A 87 14.04 -4.31 16.51
N ALA A 88 14.83 -5.36 16.27
CA ALA A 88 14.52 -6.44 15.37
C ALA A 88 13.14 -7.06 15.69
N MET A 89 12.94 -7.43 16.95
CA MET A 89 11.69 -8.03 17.40
C MET A 89 10.51 -7.04 17.32
N ARG A 90 10.68 -5.82 17.82
CA ARG A 90 9.64 -4.78 17.84
C ARG A 90 9.07 -4.52 16.45
N TYR A 91 9.95 -4.30 15.47
CA TYR A 91 9.53 -4.01 14.10
C TYR A 91 9.11 -5.24 13.31
N GLY A 92 9.66 -6.42 13.63
CA GLY A 92 9.17 -7.69 13.10
C GLY A 92 7.70 -7.93 13.45
N MET A 93 7.35 -7.80 14.73
CA MET A 93 5.96 -7.93 15.19
C MET A 93 5.01 -6.90 14.55
N ARG A 94 5.49 -5.67 14.33
CA ARG A 94 4.70 -4.63 13.64
C ARG A 94 4.43 -4.99 12.18
N ALA A 95 5.44 -5.51 11.49
CA ALA A 95 5.28 -5.96 10.12
C ALA A 95 4.26 -7.12 10.04
N ASP A 96 4.36 -8.10 10.89
CA ASP A 96 3.44 -9.24 10.91
C ASP A 96 2.00 -8.83 11.24
N THR A 97 1.84 -7.89 12.18
CA THR A 97 0.53 -7.31 12.49
C THR A 97 -0.06 -6.58 11.29
N LEU A 98 0.73 -5.74 10.61
CA LEU A 98 0.28 -5.01 9.42
C LEU A 98 -0.05 -5.93 8.26
N LYS A 99 0.75 -6.97 8.05
CA LYS A 99 0.44 -8.00 7.05
C LYS A 99 -0.94 -8.58 7.28
N SER A 100 -1.21 -9.01 8.52
CA SER A 100 -2.50 -9.59 8.88
C SER A 100 -3.66 -8.60 8.68
N LEU A 101 -3.48 -7.33 9.07
CA LEU A 101 -4.51 -6.30 8.91
C LEU A 101 -4.77 -5.99 7.42
N VAL A 102 -3.75 -5.86 6.60
CA VAL A 102 -3.91 -5.63 5.16
C VAL A 102 -4.63 -6.80 4.50
N GLU A 103 -4.23 -8.02 4.81
CA GLU A 103 -4.83 -9.22 4.23
C GLU A 103 -6.30 -9.42 4.66
N ASN A 104 -6.64 -9.09 5.90
CA ASN A 104 -7.99 -9.30 6.43
C ASN A 104 -8.93 -8.14 6.13
N ASP A 105 -8.45 -6.91 6.26
CA ASP A 105 -9.32 -5.73 6.24
C ASP A 105 -9.33 -5.01 4.88
N LEU A 106 -8.24 -5.09 4.10
CA LEU A 106 -8.18 -4.43 2.79
C LEU A 106 -8.45 -5.38 1.61
N TRP A 107 -8.41 -6.70 1.82
CA TRP A 107 -8.78 -7.66 0.79
C TRP A 107 -10.30 -7.77 0.66
N ASN A 108 -10.84 -7.25 -0.43
CA ASN A 108 -12.26 -7.44 -0.76
C ASN A 108 -12.46 -8.83 -1.38
N THR A 109 -13.05 -9.75 -0.63
CA THR A 109 -13.28 -11.13 -1.06
C THR A 109 -14.22 -11.26 -2.25
N ARG A 110 -15.17 -10.33 -2.39
CA ARG A 110 -16.11 -10.29 -3.52
C ARG A 110 -15.42 -9.86 -4.82
N HIS A 111 -14.58 -8.83 -4.72
CA HIS A 111 -13.84 -8.31 -5.87
C HIS A 111 -12.52 -9.04 -6.09
N GLN A 112 -12.04 -9.81 -5.10
CA GLN A 112 -10.74 -10.47 -5.14
C GLN A 112 -9.59 -9.48 -5.42
N PHE A 113 -9.59 -8.38 -4.66
CA PHE A 113 -8.65 -7.28 -4.85
C PHE A 113 -8.39 -6.52 -3.55
N PHE A 114 -7.19 -5.92 -3.39
CA PHE A 114 -6.94 -5.02 -2.28
C PHE A 114 -7.52 -3.64 -2.59
N GLU A 115 -8.41 -3.19 -1.73
CA GLU A 115 -9.15 -1.94 -1.92
C GLU A 115 -8.97 -0.99 -0.75
N THR A 116 -9.21 0.29 -1.02
CA THR A 116 -9.28 1.30 0.03
C THR A 116 -10.46 0.98 0.96
N MET A 117 -10.20 0.96 2.27
CA MET A 117 -11.25 0.90 3.28
C MET A 117 -11.61 2.33 3.72
N ARG A 118 -12.84 2.71 3.45
CA ARG A 118 -13.49 3.91 4.01
C ARG A 118 -13.79 3.65 5.48
N THR A 119 -14.50 4.53 6.16
CA THR A 119 -14.69 4.44 7.61
C THR A 119 -15.15 3.05 8.08
N ASP A 120 -16.13 2.45 7.42
CA ASP A 120 -16.75 1.18 7.85
C ASP A 120 -16.92 0.15 6.71
N SER A 121 -16.39 0.42 5.52
CA SER A 121 -16.58 -0.45 4.37
C SER A 121 -15.52 -0.26 3.30
N SER A 122 -15.33 -1.28 2.45
CA SER A 122 -14.54 -1.16 1.23
C SER A 122 -15.12 -0.08 0.32
N ALA A 123 -14.25 0.59 -0.42
CA ALA A 123 -14.63 1.55 -1.46
C ALA A 123 -15.35 0.90 -2.64
N ASN A 124 -15.28 -0.44 -2.76
CA ASN A 124 -15.87 -1.23 -3.83
C ASN A 124 -15.42 -0.82 -5.23
N VAL A 125 -14.18 -0.42 -5.36
CA VAL A 125 -13.51 -0.12 -6.62
C VAL A 125 -12.09 -0.68 -6.61
N ARG A 126 -11.71 -1.35 -7.70
CA ARG A 126 -10.32 -1.73 -7.92
C ARG A 126 -9.57 -0.55 -8.50
N GLU A 127 -8.50 -0.16 -7.84
CA GLU A 127 -7.58 0.88 -8.31
C GLU A 127 -6.16 0.33 -8.35
N ALA A 128 -5.31 0.86 -9.23
CA ALA A 128 -3.94 0.36 -9.44
C ALA A 128 -3.11 0.32 -8.15
N ILE A 129 -3.41 1.17 -7.18
CA ILE A 129 -2.80 1.15 -5.85
C ILE A 129 -3.00 -0.17 -5.10
N GLY A 130 -4.02 -0.95 -5.45
CA GLY A 130 -4.26 -2.27 -4.88
C GLY A 130 -3.21 -3.32 -5.27
N TYR A 131 -2.31 -3.02 -6.21
CA TYR A 131 -1.15 -3.86 -6.53
C TYR A 131 0.08 -3.56 -5.68
N ILE A 132 0.12 -2.45 -4.96
CA ILE A 132 1.27 -2.04 -4.14
C ILE A 132 1.66 -3.07 -3.06
N PRO A 133 0.74 -3.84 -2.43
CA PRO A 133 1.13 -4.90 -1.50
C PRO A 133 2.16 -5.88 -2.07
N TRP A 134 2.08 -6.23 -3.36
CA TRP A 134 3.05 -7.14 -3.99
C TRP A 134 4.44 -6.53 -4.17
N TYR A 135 4.56 -5.21 -4.32
CA TYR A 135 5.86 -4.55 -4.37
C TYR A 135 6.70 -4.83 -3.11
N PHE A 136 6.04 -5.05 -1.98
CA PHE A 136 6.68 -5.35 -0.70
C PHE A 136 6.64 -6.84 -0.34
N ASN A 137 6.22 -7.73 -1.23
CA ASN A 137 6.01 -9.15 -0.94
C ASN A 137 5.11 -9.37 0.29
N LEU A 138 4.09 -8.50 0.48
CA LEU A 138 3.21 -8.57 1.62
C LEU A 138 2.23 -9.75 1.53
N PRO A 139 1.50 -9.95 0.39
CA PRO A 139 0.47 -10.97 0.32
C PRO A 139 1.04 -12.39 0.51
N ASP A 140 0.32 -13.18 1.28
CA ASP A 140 0.66 -14.59 1.50
C ASP A 140 0.45 -15.38 0.21
N THR A 141 1.50 -16.06 -0.26
CA THR A 141 1.49 -16.86 -1.49
C THR A 141 0.61 -18.11 -1.41
N THR A 142 0.21 -18.54 -0.21
CA THR A 142 -0.65 -19.70 0.00
C THR A 142 -2.14 -19.37 -0.08
N LYS A 143 -2.52 -18.10 -0.01
CA LYS A 143 -3.92 -17.63 0.08
C LYS A 143 -4.56 -17.23 -1.25
N LYS A 144 -3.88 -17.47 -2.38
CA LYS A 144 -4.39 -17.22 -3.74
C LYS A 144 -4.78 -15.76 -4.05
N TYR A 145 -4.12 -14.81 -3.42
CA TYR A 145 -4.31 -13.38 -3.73
C TYR A 145 -3.92 -13.03 -5.16
N GLU A 146 -3.05 -13.84 -5.79
CA GLU A 146 -2.61 -13.69 -7.18
C GLU A 146 -3.76 -13.66 -8.20
N VAL A 147 -4.95 -14.05 -7.83
CA VAL A 147 -6.15 -13.93 -8.68
C VAL A 147 -6.38 -12.48 -9.12
N ALA A 148 -5.97 -11.49 -8.32
CA ALA A 148 -6.07 -10.07 -8.65
C ALA A 148 -5.32 -9.69 -9.93
N TRP A 149 -4.26 -10.41 -10.29
CA TRP A 149 -3.46 -10.13 -11.49
C TRP A 149 -4.21 -10.35 -12.80
N LYS A 150 -5.32 -11.07 -12.79
CA LYS A 150 -6.20 -11.24 -13.96
C LYS A 150 -6.77 -9.91 -14.45
N GLU A 151 -6.99 -8.98 -13.54
CA GLU A 151 -7.56 -7.67 -13.86
C GLU A 151 -6.66 -6.82 -14.77
N ILE A 152 -5.34 -7.07 -14.76
CA ILE A 152 -4.39 -6.36 -15.65
C ILE A 152 -4.68 -6.63 -17.12
N MET A 153 -5.08 -7.86 -17.46
CA MET A 153 -5.35 -8.27 -18.84
C MET A 153 -6.81 -8.16 -19.23
N ASP A 154 -7.69 -7.85 -18.28
CA ASP A 154 -9.12 -7.69 -18.55
C ASP A 154 -9.41 -6.29 -19.10
N GLU A 155 -10.04 -6.22 -20.29
CA GLU A 155 -10.46 -4.96 -20.91
C GLU A 155 -11.51 -4.18 -20.11
N LYS A 156 -12.25 -4.86 -19.22
CA LYS A 156 -13.13 -4.24 -18.24
C LYS A 156 -12.42 -3.96 -16.90
N GLY A 157 -11.26 -4.54 -16.71
CA GLY A 157 -10.34 -4.27 -15.59
C GLY A 157 -9.44 -3.09 -15.91
N PHE A 158 -8.13 -3.34 -15.95
CA PHE A 158 -7.13 -2.28 -16.14
C PHE A 158 -6.54 -2.20 -17.54
N SER A 159 -6.82 -3.17 -18.43
CA SER A 159 -6.22 -3.20 -19.76
C SER A 159 -6.74 -2.06 -20.65
N ALA A 160 -5.80 -1.29 -21.22
CA ALA A 160 -6.10 -0.25 -22.20
C ALA A 160 -5.01 -0.20 -23.27
N PRO A 161 -5.27 0.39 -24.48
CA PRO A 161 -4.35 0.33 -25.61
C PRO A 161 -2.94 0.86 -25.35
N TYR A 162 -2.78 1.79 -24.43
CA TYR A 162 -1.49 2.48 -24.19
C TYR A 162 -0.91 2.21 -22.80
N GLY A 163 -1.54 1.35 -21.99
CA GLY A 163 -1.08 1.01 -20.65
C GLY A 163 -2.23 0.61 -19.73
N LEU A 164 -1.93 0.59 -18.43
CA LEU A 164 -2.94 0.27 -17.42
C LEU A 164 -3.68 1.53 -16.99
N THR A 165 -4.99 1.44 -16.82
CA THR A 165 -5.78 2.51 -16.23
C THR A 165 -5.54 2.59 -14.72
N THR A 166 -5.81 3.73 -14.11
CA THR A 166 -5.67 3.94 -12.65
C THR A 166 -6.79 3.29 -11.85
N ALA A 167 -7.97 3.12 -12.47
CA ALA A 167 -9.12 2.42 -11.91
C ALA A 167 -9.69 1.41 -12.91
N GLU A 168 -10.44 0.43 -12.43
CA GLU A 168 -11.10 -0.57 -13.29
C GLU A 168 -12.13 0.07 -14.22
N ARG A 169 -12.08 -0.28 -15.51
CA ARG A 169 -12.92 0.32 -16.56
C ARG A 169 -14.40 -0.02 -16.46
N ARG A 170 -14.76 -1.05 -15.70
CA ARG A 170 -16.16 -1.44 -15.46
C ARG A 170 -16.85 -0.61 -14.39
N HIS A 171 -16.11 0.18 -13.61
CA HIS A 171 -16.69 0.97 -12.53
C HIS A 171 -17.57 2.09 -13.10
N PRO A 172 -18.76 2.35 -12.54
CA PRO A 172 -19.67 3.39 -13.06
C PRO A 172 -19.07 4.80 -13.08
N GLU A 173 -18.15 5.10 -12.16
CA GLU A 173 -17.46 6.38 -12.08
C GLU A 173 -16.18 6.45 -12.90
N PHE A 174 -15.82 5.36 -13.63
CA PHE A 174 -14.64 5.36 -14.50
C PHE A 174 -14.77 6.44 -15.59
N ARG A 175 -13.70 7.19 -15.80
CA ARG A 175 -13.63 8.27 -16.80
C ARG A 175 -12.32 8.18 -17.59
N THR A 176 -12.40 8.44 -18.89
CA THR A 176 -11.24 8.50 -19.78
C THR A 176 -10.63 9.90 -19.87
N ARG A 177 -11.25 10.88 -19.23
CA ARG A 177 -10.77 12.28 -19.18
C ARG A 177 -10.99 12.78 -17.76
N GLY A 178 -9.95 13.38 -17.19
CA GLY A 178 -10.08 14.15 -15.97
C GLY A 178 -11.09 15.30 -16.18
N VAL A 179 -12.05 15.42 -15.29
CA VAL A 179 -13.02 16.51 -15.30
C VAL A 179 -12.64 17.47 -14.17
N GLY A 180 -11.82 18.46 -14.49
CA GLY A 180 -11.46 19.48 -13.53
C GLY A 180 -10.07 19.32 -12.94
N LYS A 181 -9.94 19.04 -11.65
CA LYS A 181 -8.69 19.18 -10.90
C LYS A 181 -8.00 17.83 -10.67
N CYS A 182 -7.14 17.38 -11.60
CA CYS A 182 -6.28 16.22 -11.36
C CYS A 182 -7.06 14.97 -10.88
N GLU A 183 -8.12 14.61 -11.58
CA GLU A 183 -8.92 13.42 -11.28
C GLU A 183 -8.27 12.18 -11.89
N TRP A 184 -8.12 11.13 -11.08
CA TRP A 184 -7.52 9.85 -11.46
C TRP A 184 -8.57 8.71 -11.49
N ASP A 185 -9.77 9.01 -11.99
CA ASP A 185 -10.90 8.09 -12.04
C ASP A 185 -10.80 7.07 -13.18
N GLY A 186 -9.61 6.86 -13.69
CA GLY A 186 -9.32 5.89 -14.74
C GLY A 186 -8.42 6.40 -15.86
N ALA A 187 -8.24 7.71 -16.00
CA ALA A 187 -7.30 8.28 -16.97
C ALA A 187 -5.86 7.84 -16.68
N ILE A 188 -5.05 7.70 -17.74
CA ILE A 188 -3.61 7.50 -17.70
C ILE A 188 -2.95 8.83 -18.01
#